data_f14a715d14163fb77745a5e1c3986552
#
_entry.id   f14a715d14163fb77745a5e1c3986552
#
_cell.length_a   1.000
_cell.length_b   1.000
_cell.length_c   1.000
_cell.angle_alpha   90.00
_cell.angle_beta   90.00
_cell.angle_gamma   90.00
#
_symmetry.space_group_name_H-M   'P 1'
#
loop_
_entity.id
_entity.type
_entity.pdbx_description
1 polymer ?
#
loop_
_entity_poly.entity_id
_entity_poly.type
_entity_poly.pdbx_seq_one_letter_code
_entity_poly.pdbx_strand_id
1 'polypeptide(L)'
;MLILRFRILQGLYQRNRNLREMPTLNQLIREGRKSKIVKKDTPALQACPQRRGVCVRVYTSTPKKPNSALRKVARVRLTNGIEVTSYIPGIGHNLQEHSVVLIRGGRVKDLPGVRYHVVRGALDTLGVSERKKGRSKYGAKKN
;
A
#
# COMPACT_ATOMS: atom_id res chain seq x y z
N MET A 1 -3.81 -1.72 45.04
CA MET A 1 -2.76 -0.79 44.60
C MET A 1 -1.45 -1.48 44.18
N LEU A 2 -1.07 -2.62 44.76
CA LEU A 2 0.17 -3.37 44.37
C LEU A 2 0.14 -4.01 43.01
N ILE A 3 -1.00 -4.57 42.55
CA ILE A 3 -1.15 -5.32 41.30
C ILE A 3 -0.98 -4.42 40.07
N LEU A 4 -1.41 -3.15 40.15
CA LEU A 4 -1.26 -2.20 39.04
C LEU A 4 0.22 -1.81 38.82
N ARG A 5 0.99 -1.66 39.89
CA ARG A 5 2.43 -1.38 39.82
C ARG A 5 3.23 -2.54 39.19
N PHE A 6 2.81 -3.78 39.48
CA PHE A 6 3.48 -4.96 38.91
C PHE A 6 3.27 -5.09 37.40
N ARG A 7 2.05 -4.76 36.89
CA ARG A 7 1.77 -4.75 35.45
C ARG A 7 2.51 -3.65 34.69
N ILE A 8 2.68 -2.47 35.31
CA ILE A 8 3.44 -1.36 34.71
C ILE A 8 4.93 -1.71 34.63
N LEU A 9 5.48 -2.32 35.66
CA LEU A 9 6.88 -2.80 35.68
C LEU A 9 7.13 -3.91 34.66
N GLN A 10 6.20 -4.84 34.48
CA GLN A 10 6.30 -5.87 33.44
C GLN A 10 6.21 -5.29 32.02
N GLY A 11 5.36 -4.27 31.80
CA GLY A 11 5.27 -3.56 30.53
C GLY A 11 6.54 -2.76 30.18
N LEU A 12 7.19 -2.16 31.18
CA LEU A 12 8.47 -1.46 31.03
C LEU A 12 9.63 -2.44 30.79
N TYR A 13 9.62 -3.59 31.45
CA TYR A 13 10.62 -4.65 31.25
C TYR A 13 10.52 -5.27 29.85
N GLN A 14 9.32 -5.44 29.31
CA GLN A 14 9.11 -5.91 27.94
C GLN A 14 9.50 -4.84 26.88
N ARG A 15 9.33 -3.55 27.17
CA ARG A 15 9.72 -2.47 26.27
C ARG A 15 11.24 -2.33 26.13
N ASN A 16 12.01 -2.65 27.16
CA ASN A 16 13.48 -2.61 27.15
C ASN A 16 14.16 -3.78 26.43
N ARG A 17 13.45 -4.89 26.13
CA ARG A 17 13.98 -5.99 25.33
C ARG A 17 14.22 -5.63 23.85
N ASN A 18 13.78 -4.46 23.39
CA ASN A 18 14.03 -3.97 22.05
C ASN A 18 15.29 -3.07 21.90
N LEU A 19 15.98 -2.79 23.01
CA LEU A 19 17.34 -2.28 22.91
C LEU A 19 18.18 -3.43 22.34
N ARG A 20 18.80 -3.19 21.21
CA ARG A 20 19.68 -4.15 20.49
C ARG A 20 20.89 -4.46 21.37
N GLU A 21 20.70 -5.30 22.36
CA GLU A 21 21.83 -5.93 23.03
C GLU A 21 22.52 -6.78 21.96
N MET A 22 23.78 -6.46 21.71
CA MET A 22 24.59 -7.28 20.82
C MET A 22 24.71 -8.65 21.47
N PRO A 23 24.22 -9.72 20.82
CA PRO A 23 24.27 -11.04 21.40
C PRO A 23 25.73 -11.47 21.60
N THR A 24 26.04 -12.09 22.71
CA THR A 24 27.35 -12.68 22.97
C THR A 24 27.59 -13.85 22.01
N LEU A 25 28.85 -14.22 21.82
CA LEU A 25 29.24 -15.36 20.98
C LEU A 25 28.52 -16.66 21.42
N ASN A 26 28.44 -16.91 22.70
CA ASN A 26 27.77 -18.10 23.25
C ASN A 26 26.23 -18.09 22.98
N GLN A 27 25.58 -16.90 23.01
CA GLN A 27 24.17 -16.77 22.64
C GLN A 27 23.96 -17.07 21.15
N LEU A 28 24.86 -16.60 20.28
CA LEU A 28 24.80 -16.88 18.85
C LEU A 28 25.01 -18.35 18.51
N ILE A 29 25.88 -19.06 19.25
CA ILE A 29 26.12 -20.49 19.08
C ILE A 29 24.85 -21.28 19.47
N ARG A 30 24.19 -20.93 20.57
CA ARG A 30 22.96 -21.62 21.03
C ARG A 30 21.73 -21.34 20.18
N GLU A 31 21.51 -20.09 19.85
CA GLU A 31 20.23 -19.63 19.20
C GLU A 31 20.37 -19.41 17.70
N GLY A 32 21.59 -19.32 17.17
CA GLY A 32 21.86 -18.94 15.79
C GLY A 32 21.46 -17.48 15.49
N ARG A 33 21.63 -17.07 14.24
CA ARG A 33 21.24 -15.73 13.78
C ARG A 33 19.78 -15.74 13.31
N LYS A 34 18.95 -14.89 13.89
CA LYS A 34 17.57 -14.68 13.42
C LYS A 34 17.57 -13.69 12.26
N SER A 35 17.03 -14.08 11.12
CA SER A 35 16.84 -13.17 9.98
C SER A 35 15.85 -12.05 10.33
N LYS A 36 16.11 -10.84 9.83
CA LYS A 36 15.19 -9.71 10.01
C LYS A 36 13.88 -9.97 9.25
N ILE A 37 12.76 -9.75 9.91
CA ILE A 37 11.45 -9.82 9.26
C ILE A 37 11.31 -8.64 8.31
N VAL A 38 11.26 -8.90 7.01
CA VAL A 38 11.01 -7.89 5.98
C VAL A 38 9.51 -7.62 5.92
N LYS A 39 9.10 -6.40 6.27
CA LYS A 39 7.71 -5.97 6.15
C LYS A 39 7.36 -5.78 4.67
N LYS A 40 6.25 -6.37 4.22
CA LYS A 40 5.75 -6.20 2.84
C LYS A 40 5.24 -4.78 2.63
N ASP A 41 5.56 -4.18 1.47
CA ASP A 41 5.09 -2.82 1.12
C ASP A 41 3.60 -2.78 0.78
N THR A 42 3.03 -3.90 0.35
CA THR A 42 1.64 -4.03 -0.09
C THR A 42 0.87 -5.08 0.71
N PRO A 43 0.62 -4.84 2.02
CA PRO A 43 -0.02 -5.84 2.88
C PRO A 43 -1.45 -6.20 2.45
N ALA A 44 -2.20 -5.26 1.85
CA ALA A 44 -3.58 -5.49 1.44
C ALA A 44 -3.74 -6.47 0.27
N LEU A 45 -2.69 -6.70 -0.52
CA LEU A 45 -2.72 -7.68 -1.61
C LEU A 45 -2.55 -9.13 -1.13
N GLN A 46 -2.03 -9.34 0.10
CA GLN A 46 -1.84 -10.68 0.68
C GLN A 46 -1.07 -11.65 -0.24
N ALA A 47 0.07 -11.18 -0.76
CA ALA A 47 0.94 -11.90 -1.70
C ALA A 47 0.35 -12.17 -3.11
N CYS A 48 -0.83 -11.65 -3.43
CA CYS A 48 -1.36 -11.66 -4.80
C CYS A 48 -0.73 -10.53 -5.63
N PRO A 49 -0.46 -10.73 -6.94
CA PRO A 49 0.10 -9.68 -7.80
C PRO A 49 -0.90 -8.53 -8.03
N GLN A 50 -2.18 -8.83 -8.18
CA GLN A 50 -3.29 -7.89 -8.27
C GLN A 50 -4.47 -8.39 -7.46
N ARG A 51 -5.39 -7.47 -7.14
CA ARG A 51 -6.64 -7.82 -6.47
C ARG A 51 -7.79 -6.94 -6.97
N ARG A 52 -8.95 -7.55 -7.16
CA ARG A 52 -10.18 -6.85 -7.53
C ARG A 52 -10.76 -6.11 -6.32
N GLY A 53 -11.39 -4.98 -6.58
CA GLY A 53 -12.13 -4.22 -5.59
C GLY A 53 -13.20 -3.35 -6.22
N VAL A 54 -13.98 -2.68 -5.37
CA VAL A 54 -15.04 -1.76 -5.75
C VAL A 54 -14.69 -0.37 -5.24
N CYS A 55 -14.83 0.65 -6.09
CA CYS A 55 -14.61 2.04 -5.71
C CYS A 55 -15.70 2.48 -4.71
N VAL A 56 -15.27 2.91 -3.53
CA VAL A 56 -16.14 3.51 -2.51
C VAL A 56 -16.27 5.00 -2.76
N ARG A 57 -15.17 5.66 -3.14
CA ARG A 57 -15.11 7.09 -3.41
C ARG A 57 -13.99 7.41 -4.38
N VAL A 58 -14.23 8.34 -5.30
CA VAL A 58 -13.21 8.90 -6.21
C VAL A 58 -13.03 10.37 -5.92
N TYR A 59 -11.80 10.82 -5.73
CA TYR A 59 -11.49 12.21 -5.36
C TYR A 59 -10.11 12.62 -5.83
N THR A 60 -9.76 13.87 -5.61
CA THR A 60 -8.44 14.42 -5.89
C THR A 60 -7.67 14.64 -4.60
N SER A 61 -6.37 14.46 -4.63
CA SER A 61 -5.48 14.70 -3.50
C SER A 61 -4.30 15.58 -3.93
N THR A 62 -3.93 16.52 -3.08
CA THR A 62 -2.74 17.34 -3.27
C THR A 62 -1.49 16.56 -2.88
N PRO A 63 -0.40 16.66 -3.64
CA PRO A 63 0.86 16.03 -3.27
C PRO A 63 1.53 16.76 -2.12
N LYS A 64 2.54 16.12 -1.53
CA LYS A 64 3.40 16.76 -0.54
C LYS A 64 4.31 17.79 -1.20
N LYS A 65 4.76 18.80 -0.44
CA LYS A 65 5.78 19.75 -0.87
C LYS A 65 7.06 19.03 -1.37
N PRO A 66 7.75 19.52 -2.41
CA PRO A 66 7.57 20.80 -3.11
C PRO A 66 6.57 20.77 -4.28
N ASN A 67 5.90 19.65 -4.55
CA ASN A 67 5.02 19.49 -5.71
C ASN A 67 3.63 20.07 -5.47
N SER A 68 2.97 20.50 -6.55
CA SER A 68 1.58 20.97 -6.54
C SER A 68 0.84 20.40 -7.76
N ALA A 69 -0.28 19.74 -7.51
CA ALA A 69 -1.18 19.21 -8.54
C ALA A 69 -2.46 18.69 -7.90
N LEU A 70 -3.44 18.34 -8.71
CA LEU A 70 -4.64 17.60 -8.28
C LEU A 70 -4.53 16.14 -8.75
N ARG A 71 -3.94 15.31 -7.92
CA ARG A 71 -3.74 13.88 -8.22
C ARG A 71 -5.04 13.11 -8.03
N LYS A 72 -5.43 12.30 -9.04
CA LYS A 72 -6.66 11.51 -9.01
C LYS A 72 -6.41 10.22 -8.20
N VAL A 73 -7.21 10.01 -7.19
CA VAL A 73 -7.15 8.84 -6.31
C VAL A 73 -8.54 8.25 -6.08
N ALA A 74 -8.59 6.96 -5.83
CA ALA A 74 -9.81 6.25 -5.49
C ALA A 74 -9.65 5.51 -4.15
N ARG A 75 -10.64 5.60 -3.29
CA ARG A 75 -10.80 4.71 -2.15
C ARG A 75 -11.48 3.44 -2.63
N VAL A 76 -10.82 2.31 -2.47
CA VAL A 76 -11.30 1.04 -3.02
C VAL A 76 -11.38 0.00 -1.92
N ARG A 77 -12.53 -0.66 -1.82
CA ARG A 77 -12.73 -1.84 -0.98
C ARG A 77 -12.39 -3.08 -1.78
N LEU A 78 -11.37 -3.80 -1.35
CA LEU A 78 -10.91 -5.03 -1.98
C LEU A 78 -11.83 -6.21 -1.61
N THR A 79 -11.72 -7.32 -2.37
CA THR A 79 -12.47 -8.56 -2.12
C THR A 79 -12.19 -9.21 -0.77
N ASN A 80 -11.08 -8.86 -0.11
CA ASN A 80 -10.75 -9.30 1.26
C ASN A 80 -11.29 -8.35 2.34
N GLY A 81 -12.15 -7.37 1.99
CA GLY A 81 -12.74 -6.41 2.92
C GLY A 81 -11.84 -5.22 3.29
N ILE A 82 -10.56 -5.24 2.95
CA ILE A 82 -9.63 -4.15 3.28
C ILE A 82 -9.88 -2.97 2.34
N GLU A 83 -9.98 -1.77 2.91
CA GLU A 83 -10.07 -0.54 2.13
C GLU A 83 -8.69 0.10 1.97
N VAL A 84 -8.38 0.46 0.73
CA VAL A 84 -7.10 1.08 0.37
C VAL A 84 -7.31 2.32 -0.49
N THR A 85 -6.40 3.27 -0.38
CA THR A 85 -6.34 4.40 -1.30
C THR A 85 -5.37 4.04 -2.44
N SER A 86 -5.86 4.12 -3.67
CA SER A 86 -5.10 3.80 -4.87
C SER A 86 -5.05 4.97 -5.84
N TYR A 87 -3.92 5.12 -6.50
CA TYR A 87 -3.70 6.15 -7.50
C TYR A 87 -4.26 5.73 -8.86
N ILE A 88 -4.91 6.65 -9.56
CA ILE A 88 -5.40 6.45 -10.92
C ILE A 88 -4.37 7.05 -11.88
N PRO A 89 -3.55 6.24 -12.58
CA PRO A 89 -2.51 6.74 -13.48
C PRO A 89 -3.09 7.21 -14.80
N GLY A 90 -2.37 8.10 -15.46
CA GLY A 90 -2.71 8.61 -16.79
C GLY A 90 -3.56 9.87 -16.78
N ILE A 91 -3.96 10.31 -17.97
CA ILE A 91 -4.77 11.51 -18.20
C ILE A 91 -6.23 11.10 -18.29
N GLY A 92 -7.08 11.71 -17.48
CA GLY A 92 -8.51 11.43 -17.44
C GLY A 92 -8.86 10.01 -16.95
N HIS A 93 -10.06 9.82 -16.50
CA HIS A 93 -10.61 8.52 -16.10
C HIS A 93 -12.14 8.54 -16.17
N ASN A 94 -12.73 7.35 -16.21
CA ASN A 94 -14.17 7.14 -16.20
C ASN A 94 -14.70 6.54 -14.89
N LEU A 95 -13.85 6.45 -13.85
CA LEU A 95 -14.22 5.81 -12.60
C LEU A 95 -15.21 6.66 -11.80
N GLN A 96 -16.20 5.98 -11.26
CA GLN A 96 -17.23 6.52 -10.37
C GLN A 96 -17.34 5.64 -9.12
N GLU A 97 -18.21 6.01 -8.19
CA GLU A 97 -18.59 5.14 -7.09
C GLU A 97 -19.19 3.83 -7.64
N HIS A 98 -18.90 2.73 -6.95
CA HIS A 98 -19.31 1.37 -7.31
C HIS A 98 -18.64 0.78 -8.58
N SER A 99 -17.73 1.49 -9.25
CA SER A 99 -16.94 0.91 -10.33
C SER A 99 -16.06 -0.23 -9.83
N VAL A 100 -16.06 -1.35 -10.55
CA VAL A 100 -15.19 -2.48 -10.26
C VAL A 100 -13.82 -2.23 -10.89
N VAL A 101 -12.77 -2.34 -10.09
CA VAL A 101 -11.40 -2.03 -10.51
C VAL A 101 -10.43 -3.14 -10.11
N LEU A 102 -9.35 -3.24 -10.87
CA LEU A 102 -8.20 -4.09 -10.54
C LEU A 102 -7.09 -3.24 -9.96
N ILE A 103 -6.55 -3.65 -8.82
CA ILE A 103 -5.50 -2.93 -8.11
C ILE A 103 -4.22 -3.73 -8.11
N ARG A 104 -3.10 -3.05 -8.35
CA ARG A 104 -1.74 -3.56 -8.19
C ARG A 104 -0.97 -2.79 -7.13
N GLY A 105 0.12 -3.37 -6.64
CA GLY A 105 1.06 -2.67 -5.79
C GLY A 105 1.85 -1.60 -6.55
N GLY A 106 2.43 -0.70 -5.80
CA GLY A 106 3.26 0.38 -6.27
C GLY A 106 3.01 1.65 -5.46
N ARG A 107 4.04 2.12 -4.76
CA ARG A 107 3.97 3.34 -3.96
C ARG A 107 4.04 4.57 -4.84
N VAL A 108 3.22 5.57 -4.53
CA VAL A 108 3.34 6.92 -5.10
C VAL A 108 4.14 7.79 -4.12
N LYS A 109 5.34 8.19 -4.52
CA LYS A 109 6.24 8.98 -3.65
C LYS A 109 5.64 10.34 -3.28
N ASP A 110 4.89 10.94 -4.18
CA ASP A 110 4.23 12.24 -4.02
C ASP A 110 3.06 12.25 -3.04
N LEU A 111 2.37 11.12 -2.90
CA LEU A 111 1.14 11.03 -2.12
C LEU A 111 1.38 10.21 -0.86
N PRO A 112 1.27 10.82 0.35
CA PRO A 112 1.41 10.07 1.59
C PRO A 112 0.34 8.98 1.71
N GLY A 113 0.77 7.77 2.09
CA GLY A 113 -0.15 6.65 2.35
C GLY A 113 -0.71 5.94 1.12
N VAL A 114 -0.42 6.38 -0.11
CA VAL A 114 -0.84 5.73 -1.35
C VAL A 114 0.21 4.73 -1.79
N ARG A 115 -0.10 3.44 -1.66
CA ARG A 115 0.81 2.30 -1.96
C ARG A 115 0.31 1.42 -3.10
N TYR A 116 -0.78 1.81 -3.75
CA TYR A 116 -1.46 1.00 -4.76
C TYR A 116 -1.82 1.84 -5.97
N HIS A 117 -1.91 1.17 -7.12
CA HIS A 117 -2.33 1.78 -8.38
C HIS A 117 -3.52 1.02 -8.95
N VAL A 118 -4.42 1.75 -9.59
CA VAL A 118 -5.47 1.15 -10.43
C VAL A 118 -4.85 0.72 -11.77
N VAL A 119 -5.17 -0.48 -12.22
CA VAL A 119 -4.74 -0.99 -13.54
C VAL A 119 -5.68 -0.44 -14.60
N ARG A 120 -5.14 0.33 -15.54
CA ARG A 120 -5.90 0.90 -16.66
C ARG A 120 -6.17 -0.17 -17.72
N GLY A 121 -7.36 -0.08 -18.34
CA GLY A 121 -7.77 -1.03 -19.39
C GLY A 121 -8.23 -2.40 -18.85
N ALA A 122 -8.51 -2.51 -17.58
CA ALA A 122 -9.02 -3.72 -16.93
C ALA A 122 -10.35 -3.45 -16.22
N LEU A 123 -11.28 -4.39 -16.29
CA LEU A 123 -12.62 -4.27 -15.69
C LEU A 123 -13.32 -2.97 -16.15
N ASP A 124 -13.85 -2.17 -15.22
CA ASP A 124 -14.57 -0.93 -15.54
C ASP A 124 -13.65 0.27 -15.86
N THR A 125 -12.33 0.08 -15.76
CA THR A 125 -11.37 1.16 -16.01
C THR A 125 -10.96 1.19 -17.47
N LEU A 126 -11.32 2.25 -18.20
CA LEU A 126 -10.90 2.47 -19.57
C LEU A 126 -9.38 2.74 -19.65
N GLY A 127 -8.77 2.34 -20.75
CA GLY A 127 -7.42 2.74 -21.10
C GLY A 127 -7.32 4.23 -21.40
N VAL A 128 -6.12 4.78 -21.45
CA VAL A 128 -5.88 6.16 -21.86
C VAL A 128 -5.97 6.23 -23.38
N SER A 129 -6.88 7.07 -23.90
CA SER A 129 -7.04 7.30 -25.34
C SER A 129 -5.78 7.92 -25.96
N GLU A 130 -5.54 7.64 -27.23
CA GLU A 130 -4.48 8.24 -28.07
C GLU A 130 -3.04 8.10 -27.55
N ARG A 131 -2.83 7.30 -26.54
CA ARG A 131 -1.48 7.10 -26.00
C ARG A 131 -0.63 6.21 -26.89
N LYS A 132 0.48 6.76 -27.41
CA LYS A 132 1.39 6.07 -28.34
C LYS A 132 2.57 5.39 -27.63
N LYS A 133 3.10 5.97 -26.55
CA LYS A 133 4.26 5.44 -25.80
C LYS A 133 3.82 4.81 -24.48
N GLY A 134 4.43 3.67 -24.10
CA GLY A 134 4.14 2.96 -22.86
C GLY A 134 2.68 2.47 -22.78
N ARG A 135 2.09 2.07 -23.88
CA ARG A 135 0.67 1.73 -24.03
C ARG A 135 0.19 0.66 -23.03
N SER A 136 0.96 -0.39 -22.84
CA SER A 136 0.61 -1.47 -21.91
C SER A 136 0.46 -1.01 -20.45
N LYS A 137 1.20 0.02 -20.04
CA LYS A 137 1.09 0.60 -18.71
C LYS A 137 -0.23 1.36 -18.49
N TYR A 138 -0.87 1.81 -19.57
CA TYR A 138 -2.08 2.65 -19.53
C TYR A 138 -3.26 2.02 -20.24
N GLY A 139 -3.18 0.75 -20.58
CA GLY A 139 -4.29 0.02 -21.21
C GLY A 139 -4.67 0.50 -22.60
N ALA A 140 -3.78 1.18 -23.32
CA ALA A 140 -4.03 1.65 -24.69
C ALA A 140 -3.75 0.55 -25.71
N LYS A 141 -4.68 0.36 -26.66
CA LYS A 141 -4.52 -0.57 -27.78
C LYS A 141 -3.61 0.04 -28.87
N LYS A 142 -3.05 -0.81 -29.74
CA LYS A 142 -2.36 -0.36 -30.95
C LYS A 142 -3.42 0.00 -31.99
N ASN A 143 -3.37 1.23 -32.50
CA ASN A 143 -4.06 1.62 -33.72
C ASN A 143 -3.22 1.20 -34.92
#